data_adbe21af4d006de71d9d67e3ccbb285f
#
_entry.id   adbe21af4d006de71d9d67e3ccbb285f
#
_cell.length_a   1.000
_cell.length_b   1.000
_cell.length_c   1.000
_cell.angle_alpha   90.00
_cell.angle_beta   90.00
_cell.angle_gamma   90.00
#
_symmetry.space_group_name_H-M   'P 1'
#
loop_
_entity.id
_entity.type
_entity.pdbx_description
1 polymer ?
#
loop_
_entity_poly.entity_id
_entity_poly.type
_entity_poly.pdbx_seq_one_letter_code
_entity_poly.pdbx_strand_id
1 'polypeptide(L)'
;MKRHFRLSLQMIGVLCLFIFFTGCVMGRYYEGPKIPPEKIKDIKPGITTKEEILGWFGPPQNYISPTIFNQILRELDMTREPINTYFFANILSYQYNQGNIRGLVLILFNYIEGKVKSDHLVIFLDDNDRVKNYGFYKGTDEL
;
A
#
# COMPACT_ATOMS: atom_id res chain seq x y z
N MET A 1 20.76 15.41 58.20
CA MET A 1 20.29 16.28 57.15
C MET A 1 21.00 16.12 55.80
N LYS A 2 22.33 16.17 55.71
CA LYS A 2 23.08 16.08 54.40
C LYS A 2 22.91 14.76 53.65
N ARG A 3 22.65 13.63 54.32
CA ARG A 3 22.49 12.32 53.69
C ARG A 3 21.14 12.17 52.98
N HIS A 4 20.07 12.66 53.54
CA HIS A 4 18.74 12.65 52.92
C HIS A 4 18.66 13.59 51.72
N PHE A 5 19.35 14.75 51.78
CA PHE A 5 19.44 15.65 50.67
C PHE A 5 20.16 15.07 49.46
N ARG A 6 21.26 14.33 49.67
CA ARG A 6 21.97 13.63 48.58
C ARG A 6 21.14 12.51 47.96
N LEU A 7 20.40 11.74 48.78
CA LEU A 7 19.50 10.72 48.31
C LEU A 7 18.35 11.28 47.46
N SER A 8 17.73 12.39 47.89
CA SER A 8 16.67 13.03 47.10
C SER A 8 17.19 13.59 45.78
N LEU A 9 18.40 14.19 45.73
CA LEU A 9 19.00 14.67 44.51
C LEU A 9 19.34 13.56 43.53
N GLN A 10 19.81 12.39 44.01
CA GLN A 10 20.02 11.20 43.17
C GLN A 10 18.72 10.64 42.63
N MET A 11 17.66 10.58 43.43
CA MET A 11 16.34 10.14 42.97
C MET A 11 15.77 11.06 41.88
N ILE A 12 15.93 12.36 42.04
CA ILE A 12 15.51 13.35 40.99
C ILE A 12 16.32 13.15 39.72
N GLY A 13 17.62 12.95 39.81
CA GLY A 13 18.48 12.69 38.66
C GLY A 13 18.10 11.42 37.90
N VAL A 14 17.80 10.34 38.62
CA VAL A 14 17.32 9.09 38.00
C VAL A 14 15.96 9.27 37.38
N LEU A 15 15.04 9.99 38.05
CA LEU A 15 13.71 10.28 37.49
C LEU A 15 13.80 11.11 36.21
N CYS A 16 14.64 12.15 36.19
CA CYS A 16 14.89 12.94 34.99
C CYS A 16 15.49 12.07 33.87
N LEU A 17 16.41 11.18 34.16
CA LEU A 17 16.99 10.28 33.19
C LEU A 17 15.90 9.39 32.55
N PHE A 18 14.98 8.85 33.34
CA PHE A 18 13.86 8.05 32.83
C PHE A 18 12.95 8.82 31.87
N ILE A 19 12.72 10.12 32.12
CA ILE A 19 11.89 10.98 31.25
C ILE A 19 12.55 11.19 29.88
N PHE A 20 13.87 11.30 29.83
CA PHE A 20 14.61 11.46 28.57
C PHE A 20 14.59 10.21 27.67
N PHE A 21 14.32 9.05 28.21
CA PHE A 21 14.24 7.79 27.44
C PHE A 21 12.81 7.44 27.01
N THR A 22 11.83 8.32 27.18
CA THR A 22 10.47 8.12 26.72
C THR A 22 10.27 8.90 25.42
N GLY A 23 9.78 8.20 24.37
CA GLY A 23 9.52 8.80 23.07
C GLY A 23 8.13 8.46 22.56
N CYS A 24 7.46 9.44 21.99
CA CYS A 24 6.26 9.21 21.18
C CYS A 24 6.71 9.07 19.72
N VAL A 25 6.30 8.01 19.06
CA VAL A 25 6.47 7.80 17.62
C VAL A 25 5.14 8.11 16.94
N MET A 26 5.17 9.05 16.02
CA MET A 26 4.03 9.36 15.16
C MET A 26 4.55 9.54 13.73
N GLY A 27 4.01 8.76 12.79
CA GLY A 27 4.42 8.81 11.41
C GLY A 27 3.27 8.53 10.46
N ARG A 28 3.43 9.03 9.24
CA ARG A 28 2.59 8.66 8.09
C ARG A 28 3.51 8.17 7.00
N TYR A 29 3.12 7.10 6.33
CA TYR A 29 3.81 6.65 5.14
C TYR A 29 2.85 6.53 3.98
N TYR A 30 3.39 6.68 2.79
CA TYR A 30 2.67 6.55 1.53
C TYR A 30 3.52 5.70 0.60
N GLU A 31 2.89 4.78 -0.09
CA GLU A 31 3.56 3.90 -1.05
C GLU A 31 2.70 3.76 -2.30
N GLY A 32 3.34 3.86 -3.45
CA GLY A 32 2.69 3.82 -4.76
C GLY A 32 2.12 5.17 -5.22
N PRO A 33 1.73 5.26 -6.50
CA PRO A 33 1.11 6.43 -7.06
C PRO A 33 -0.29 6.63 -6.47
N LYS A 34 -0.63 7.86 -6.10
CA LYS A 34 -1.98 8.18 -5.63
C LYS A 34 -2.98 7.95 -6.76
N ILE A 35 -4.05 7.22 -6.47
CA ILE A 35 -5.13 6.94 -7.42
C ILE A 35 -6.22 8.01 -7.24
N PRO A 36 -6.33 9.01 -8.16
CA PRO A 36 -7.33 10.07 -8.04
C PRO A 36 -8.72 9.52 -8.41
N PRO A 37 -9.70 9.54 -7.48
CA PRO A 37 -11.03 8.96 -7.74
C PRO A 37 -11.80 9.64 -8.88
N GLU A 38 -11.52 10.91 -9.14
CA GLU A 38 -12.09 11.65 -10.25
C GLU A 38 -11.68 11.05 -11.59
N LYS A 39 -10.43 10.62 -11.74
CA LYS A 39 -9.91 10.00 -12.96
C LYS A 39 -10.46 8.60 -13.22
N ILE A 40 -10.84 7.89 -12.16
CA ILE A 40 -11.48 6.58 -12.32
C ILE A 40 -12.83 6.71 -13.03
N LYS A 41 -13.58 7.78 -12.75
CA LYS A 41 -14.88 8.06 -13.39
C LYS A 41 -14.74 8.41 -14.86
N ASP A 42 -13.57 8.90 -15.29
CA ASP A 42 -13.28 9.25 -16.67
C ASP A 42 -12.95 8.01 -17.52
N ILE A 43 -12.68 6.85 -16.89
CA ILE A 43 -12.39 5.60 -17.60
C ILE A 43 -13.64 5.11 -18.32
N LYS A 44 -13.56 5.02 -19.65
CA LYS A 44 -14.64 4.53 -20.51
C LYS A 44 -14.19 3.27 -21.24
N PRO A 45 -14.73 2.08 -20.88
CA PRO A 45 -14.43 0.86 -21.60
C PRO A 45 -14.70 0.97 -23.11
N GLY A 46 -13.80 0.41 -23.91
CA GLY A 46 -13.80 0.47 -25.37
C GLY A 46 -13.27 1.78 -25.97
N ILE A 47 -13.09 2.84 -25.15
CA ILE A 47 -12.69 4.18 -25.63
C ILE A 47 -11.33 4.57 -25.04
N THR A 48 -11.19 4.56 -23.71
CA THR A 48 -9.98 5.01 -23.02
C THR A 48 -8.78 4.14 -23.40
N THR A 49 -7.68 4.77 -23.77
CA THR A 49 -6.46 4.09 -24.20
C THR A 49 -5.48 3.86 -23.04
N LYS A 50 -4.53 2.97 -23.26
CA LYS A 50 -3.43 2.70 -22.32
C LYS A 50 -2.61 3.96 -22.04
N GLU A 51 -2.35 4.77 -23.08
CA GLU A 51 -1.58 6.01 -22.96
C GLU A 51 -2.29 7.02 -22.06
N GLU A 52 -3.61 7.13 -22.16
CA GLU A 52 -4.41 7.99 -21.28
C GLU A 52 -4.33 7.49 -19.84
N ILE A 53 -4.45 6.18 -19.61
CA ILE A 53 -4.27 5.56 -18.29
C ILE A 53 -2.89 5.85 -17.71
N LEU A 54 -1.83 5.66 -18.49
CA LEU A 54 -0.46 5.96 -18.07
C LEU A 54 -0.28 7.48 -17.81
N GLY A 55 -0.94 8.33 -18.57
CA GLY A 55 -0.93 9.77 -18.35
C GLY A 55 -1.66 10.19 -17.05
N TRP A 56 -2.71 9.48 -16.65
CA TRP A 56 -3.50 9.82 -15.46
C TRP A 56 -2.91 9.26 -14.18
N PHE A 57 -2.40 8.02 -14.21
CA PHE A 57 -1.99 7.27 -13.03
C PHE A 57 -0.46 7.02 -12.96
N GLY A 58 0.25 7.37 -14.04
CA GLY A 58 1.69 7.07 -14.16
C GLY A 58 1.96 5.60 -14.51
N PRO A 59 3.21 5.13 -14.33
CA PRO A 59 3.56 3.74 -14.59
C PRO A 59 2.88 2.82 -13.56
N PRO A 60 2.33 1.67 -14.01
CA PRO A 60 1.73 0.69 -13.10
C PRO A 60 2.80 0.02 -12.24
N GLN A 61 2.44 -0.39 -11.04
CA GLN A 61 3.33 -1.16 -10.17
C GLN A 61 3.54 -2.57 -10.71
N ASN A 62 2.50 -3.15 -11.29
CA ASN A 62 2.58 -4.46 -11.94
C ASN A 62 1.95 -4.39 -13.32
N TYR A 63 2.68 -4.95 -14.28
CA TYR A 63 2.21 -5.18 -15.63
C TYR A 63 2.26 -6.68 -15.91
N ILE A 64 1.11 -7.29 -16.09
CA ILE A 64 1.01 -8.72 -16.37
C ILE A 64 0.63 -8.87 -17.84
N SER A 65 1.58 -9.36 -18.64
CA SER A 65 1.29 -9.74 -20.02
C SER A 65 0.60 -11.12 -20.07
N PRO A 66 -0.22 -11.38 -21.09
CA PRO A 66 -0.86 -12.68 -21.27
C PRO A 66 0.15 -13.83 -21.32
N THR A 67 1.33 -13.60 -21.91
CA THR A 67 2.39 -14.59 -22.02
C THR A 67 2.90 -15.07 -20.67
N ILE A 68 3.19 -14.12 -19.76
CA ILE A 68 3.67 -14.43 -18.41
C ILE A 68 2.60 -15.14 -17.61
N PHE A 69 1.35 -14.68 -17.70
CA PHE A 69 0.25 -15.30 -16.99
C PHE A 69 0.01 -16.75 -17.44
N ASN A 70 0.00 -17.01 -18.75
CA ASN A 70 -0.12 -18.35 -19.30
C ASN A 70 1.05 -19.27 -18.92
N GLN A 71 2.26 -18.72 -18.80
CA GLN A 71 3.41 -19.47 -18.32
C GLN A 71 3.24 -19.89 -16.87
N ILE A 72 2.80 -18.98 -16.00
CA ILE A 72 2.51 -19.28 -14.58
C ILE A 72 1.43 -20.37 -14.45
N LEU A 73 0.35 -20.28 -15.25
CA LEU A 73 -0.72 -21.26 -15.21
C LEU A 73 -0.24 -22.65 -15.65
N ARG A 74 0.64 -22.74 -16.64
CA ARG A 74 1.25 -24.02 -17.08
C ARG A 74 2.13 -24.61 -15.98
N GLU A 75 2.96 -23.81 -15.33
CA GLU A 75 3.83 -24.27 -14.25
C GLU A 75 3.05 -24.76 -13.03
N LEU A 76 1.87 -24.20 -12.78
CA LEU A 76 0.98 -24.62 -11.69
C LEU A 76 0.10 -25.84 -12.07
N ASP A 77 0.26 -26.40 -13.28
CA ASP A 77 -0.56 -27.51 -13.82
C ASP A 77 -2.09 -27.29 -13.70
N MET A 78 -2.49 -26.02 -13.67
CA MET A 78 -3.90 -25.62 -13.51
C MET A 78 -4.68 -25.66 -14.83
N THR A 79 -4.03 -25.99 -15.97
CA THR A 79 -4.66 -25.97 -17.27
C THR A 79 -4.53 -27.32 -17.99
N ARG A 80 -5.50 -28.18 -17.82
CA ARG A 80 -5.73 -29.30 -18.72
C ARG A 80 -6.46 -28.91 -20.00
N GLU A 81 -7.11 -27.76 -20.04
CA GLU A 81 -7.81 -27.22 -21.20
C GLU A 81 -7.12 -25.91 -21.64
N PRO A 82 -7.00 -25.62 -22.95
CA PRO A 82 -6.51 -24.34 -23.40
C PRO A 82 -7.48 -23.25 -22.89
N ILE A 83 -7.09 -22.55 -21.82
CA ILE A 83 -7.82 -21.35 -21.40
C ILE A 83 -7.81 -20.45 -22.62
N ASN A 84 -9.00 -20.09 -23.07
CA ASN A 84 -9.20 -19.22 -24.21
C ASN A 84 -8.42 -17.93 -23.96
N THR A 85 -7.26 -17.81 -24.62
CA THR A 85 -6.24 -16.77 -24.40
C THR A 85 -6.80 -15.35 -24.59
N TYR A 86 -7.98 -15.23 -25.18
CA TYR A 86 -8.72 -13.98 -25.35
C TYR A 86 -9.23 -13.36 -24.03
N PHE A 87 -9.14 -14.09 -22.91
CA PHE A 87 -9.59 -13.59 -21.61
C PHE A 87 -8.53 -12.72 -20.89
N PHE A 88 -7.25 -12.87 -21.24
CA PHE A 88 -6.16 -12.20 -20.54
C PHE A 88 -5.55 -11.11 -21.41
N ALA A 89 -6.26 -10.01 -21.48
CA ALA A 89 -5.75 -8.73 -21.90
C ALA A 89 -4.53 -8.32 -21.05
N ASN A 90 -3.70 -7.45 -21.57
CA ASN A 90 -2.66 -6.78 -20.79
C ASN A 90 -3.30 -6.18 -19.53
N ILE A 91 -2.75 -6.50 -18.36
CA ILE A 91 -3.31 -6.06 -17.08
C ILE A 91 -2.37 -5.02 -16.48
N LEU A 92 -2.90 -3.84 -16.21
CA LEU A 92 -2.22 -2.79 -15.45
C LEU A 92 -2.77 -2.83 -14.02
N SER A 93 -1.87 -2.95 -13.04
CA SER A 93 -2.25 -2.94 -11.63
C SER A 93 -1.60 -1.77 -10.92
N TYR A 94 -2.43 -0.99 -10.25
CA TYR A 94 -2.06 0.14 -9.42
C TYR A 94 -2.47 -0.13 -7.99
N GLN A 95 -1.57 0.15 -7.06
CA GLN A 95 -1.83 0.04 -5.63
C GLN A 95 -1.31 1.31 -4.95
N TYR A 96 -2.12 1.88 -4.09
CA TYR A 96 -1.73 3.01 -3.26
C TYR A 96 -1.96 2.67 -1.80
N ASN A 97 -0.89 2.61 -1.03
CA ASN A 97 -0.91 2.34 0.39
C ASN A 97 -0.71 3.64 1.17
N GLN A 98 -1.57 3.86 2.15
CA GLN A 98 -1.44 4.95 3.10
C GLN A 98 -1.51 4.37 4.51
N GLY A 99 -0.49 4.64 5.31
CA GLY A 99 -0.44 4.17 6.69
C GLY A 99 -0.19 5.29 7.70
N ASN A 100 -0.79 5.13 8.88
CA ASN A 100 -0.53 5.94 10.06
C ASN A 100 0.06 5.04 11.13
N ILE A 101 1.19 5.45 11.70
CA ILE A 101 1.84 4.76 12.81
C ILE A 101 1.80 5.67 14.01
N ARG A 102 1.37 5.14 15.15
CA ARG A 102 1.41 5.80 16.45
C ARG A 102 2.00 4.84 17.47
N GLY A 103 2.82 5.34 18.32
CA GLY A 103 3.40 4.49 19.35
C GLY A 103 3.98 5.26 20.51
N LEU A 104 4.10 4.58 21.62
CA LEU A 104 4.82 5.01 22.81
C LEU A 104 5.98 4.04 23.02
N VAL A 105 7.19 4.58 23.01
CA VAL A 105 8.41 3.83 23.24
C VAL A 105 8.92 4.16 24.64
N LEU A 106 8.95 3.15 25.52
CA LEU A 106 9.48 3.21 26.86
C LEU A 106 10.61 2.18 26.99
N ILE A 107 11.49 2.36 27.94
CA ILE A 107 12.63 1.43 28.15
C ILE A 107 12.18 -0.02 28.38
N LEU A 108 11.07 -0.21 29.11
CA LEU A 108 10.58 -1.53 29.50
C LEU A 108 9.33 -1.98 28.74
N PHE A 109 8.70 -1.08 27.99
CA PHE A 109 7.45 -1.35 27.31
C PHE A 109 7.32 -0.52 26.03
N ASN A 110 7.02 -1.18 24.93
CA ASN A 110 6.80 -0.52 23.65
C ASN A 110 5.38 -0.84 23.16
N TYR A 111 4.61 0.21 22.85
CA TYR A 111 3.31 0.08 22.22
C TYR A 111 3.33 0.78 20.88
N ILE A 112 3.09 0.04 19.81
CA ILE A 112 3.02 0.58 18.44
C ILE A 112 1.72 0.10 17.81
N GLU A 113 0.93 1.04 17.32
CA GLU A 113 -0.30 0.80 16.56
C GLU A 113 -0.12 1.35 15.16
N GLY A 114 -0.45 0.56 14.14
CA GLY A 114 -0.43 0.97 12.75
C GLY A 114 -1.77 0.71 12.09
N LYS A 115 -2.27 1.68 11.31
CA LYS A 115 -3.44 1.52 10.45
C LYS A 115 -3.01 1.72 9.01
N VAL A 116 -3.40 0.81 8.12
CA VAL A 116 -3.06 0.86 6.70
C VAL A 116 -4.35 0.85 5.89
N LYS A 117 -4.42 1.72 4.89
CA LYS A 117 -5.45 1.72 3.85
C LYS A 117 -4.76 1.38 2.54
N SER A 118 -5.38 0.54 1.74
CA SER A 118 -4.89 0.16 0.41
C SER A 118 -5.97 0.39 -0.63
N ASP A 119 -5.73 1.31 -1.56
CA ASP A 119 -6.57 1.49 -2.74
C ASP A 119 -5.96 0.65 -3.88
N HIS A 120 -6.79 -0.10 -4.58
CA HIS A 120 -6.37 -0.95 -5.70
C HIS A 120 -7.18 -0.62 -6.95
N LEU A 121 -6.49 -0.40 -8.06
CA LEU A 121 -7.08 -0.24 -9.38
C LEU A 121 -6.45 -1.26 -10.32
N VAL A 122 -7.30 -2.10 -10.92
CA VAL A 122 -6.88 -3.09 -11.92
C VAL A 122 -7.58 -2.76 -13.23
N ILE A 123 -6.81 -2.66 -14.30
CA ILE A 123 -7.30 -2.30 -15.62
C ILE A 123 -6.94 -3.42 -16.59
N PHE A 124 -7.93 -3.92 -17.31
CA PHE A 124 -7.81 -4.92 -18.36
C PHE A 124 -7.84 -4.20 -19.71
N LEU A 125 -6.80 -4.39 -20.52
CA LEU A 125 -6.73 -3.83 -21.85
C LEU A 125 -7.10 -4.89 -22.91
N ASP A 126 -7.66 -4.46 -24.01
CA ASP A 126 -7.85 -5.30 -25.18
C ASP A 126 -6.60 -5.36 -26.08
N ASP A 127 -6.67 -6.11 -27.19
CA ASP A 127 -5.56 -6.27 -28.13
C ASP A 127 -5.19 -4.96 -28.88
N ASN A 128 -6.01 -3.93 -28.76
CA ASN A 128 -5.78 -2.60 -29.33
C ASN A 128 -5.32 -1.57 -28.27
N ASP A 129 -4.82 -2.05 -27.10
CA ASP A 129 -4.42 -1.22 -25.96
C ASP A 129 -5.52 -0.27 -25.46
N ARG A 130 -6.80 -0.67 -25.58
CA ARG A 130 -7.95 0.05 -25.00
C ARG A 130 -8.46 -0.64 -23.77
N VAL A 131 -8.97 0.13 -22.83
CA VAL A 131 -9.58 -0.42 -21.61
C VAL A 131 -10.78 -1.29 -21.97
N LYS A 132 -10.71 -2.58 -21.72
CA LYS A 132 -11.80 -3.54 -21.87
C LYS A 132 -12.72 -3.52 -20.66
N ASN A 133 -12.10 -3.53 -19.47
CA ASN A 133 -12.78 -3.49 -18.18
C ASN A 133 -11.84 -2.94 -17.11
N TYR A 134 -12.37 -2.55 -15.96
CA TYR A 134 -11.56 -2.17 -14.81
C TYR A 134 -12.28 -2.49 -13.51
N GLY A 135 -11.51 -2.65 -12.43
CA GLY A 135 -12.01 -2.78 -11.08
C GLY A 135 -11.28 -1.83 -10.15
N PHE A 136 -12.03 -1.14 -9.31
CA PHE A 136 -11.46 -0.28 -8.27
C PHE A 136 -11.97 -0.69 -6.90
N TYR A 137 -11.05 -0.94 -6.00
CA TYR A 137 -11.31 -1.17 -4.59
C TYR A 137 -10.68 -0.04 -3.78
N LYS A 138 -11.50 0.64 -2.98
CA LYS A 138 -11.04 1.65 -2.04
C LYS A 138 -10.93 1.03 -0.66
N GLY A 139 -9.74 1.02 -0.11
CA GLY A 139 -9.51 0.53 1.24
C GLY A 139 -10.22 1.39 2.29
N THR A 140 -10.94 0.73 3.19
CA THR A 140 -11.52 1.34 4.38
C THR A 140 -10.61 1.15 5.59
N ASP A 141 -10.83 1.94 6.65
CA ASP A 141 -10.08 1.84 7.92
C ASP A 141 -10.46 0.56 8.70
N GLU A 142 -10.40 -0.61 8.07
CA GLU A 142 -10.64 -1.84 8.79
C GLU A 142 -9.32 -2.48 9.20
N LEU A 143 -9.01 -2.34 10.48
CA LEU A 143 -8.51 -3.39 11.39
C LEU A 143 -8.77 -2.93 12.81
#